data_747cb2bb37a8d95b3a7b86e73939010b
#
_entry.id   747cb2bb37a8d95b3a7b86e73939010b
#
_cell.length_a   1.000
_cell.length_b   1.000
_cell.length_c   1.000
_cell.angle_alpha   90.00
_cell.angle_beta   90.00
_cell.angle_gamma   90.00
#
_symmetry.space_group_name_H-M   'P 1'
#
loop_
_entity.id
_entity.type
_entity.pdbx_description
1 polymer ?
#
loop_
_entity_poly.entity_id
_entity_poly.type
_entity_poly.pdbx_seq_one_letter_code
_entity_poly.pdbx_strand_id
1 'polypeptide(L)'
;LVCLIFFTPVFAEEKPIDIWNIEKKDNQVISETNISSENSSGTTQNSVYELQTNKQTDTIKLDKEFSSKEIKIVGLYDPSEYGLSMDMWSNSDGTKLKNLFQNINKFNLSEDASDIMHISLLTNAYSPTQNITEQEFMSFKSDWLIKDANLELIEEYLIKNQIINLHPNLARYLVDTYLSESNVKKSCEIFSKNTEPLQDEYLSKFNLYCLINYGKNEEAQLILDLKKELGFEDNYYENKI
;
A
#
# COMPACT_ATOMS: atom_id res chain seq x y z
N LEU A 1 36.34 45.89 -10.34
CA LEU A 1 36.44 45.22 -9.02
C LEU A 1 36.07 43.74 -9.21
N VAL A 2 37.09 42.87 -9.27
CA VAL A 2 36.90 41.41 -9.46
C VAL A 2 36.96 40.78 -8.06
N CYS A 3 35.84 40.19 -7.63
CA CYS A 3 35.75 39.43 -6.39
C CYS A 3 36.09 37.95 -6.68
N LEU A 4 37.29 37.55 -6.25
CA LEU A 4 37.72 36.15 -6.24
C LEU A 4 37.15 35.46 -5.00
N ILE A 5 36.18 34.55 -5.24
CA ILE A 5 35.64 33.68 -4.19
C ILE A 5 36.49 32.42 -4.14
N PHE A 6 37.24 32.25 -3.07
CA PHE A 6 37.99 31.03 -2.76
C PHE A 6 37.01 29.96 -2.22
N PHE A 7 36.80 28.90 -2.98
CA PHE A 7 36.18 27.68 -2.48
C PHE A 7 37.24 26.83 -1.79
N THR A 8 37.13 26.66 -0.49
CA THR A 8 37.88 25.65 0.26
C THR A 8 37.06 24.35 0.26
N PRO A 9 37.61 23.21 -0.18
CA PRO A 9 36.93 21.93 -0.02
C PRO A 9 37.01 21.50 1.45
N VAL A 10 35.83 21.32 2.07
CA VAL A 10 35.69 20.66 3.37
C VAL A 10 35.70 19.18 3.12
N PHE A 11 36.78 18.50 3.43
CA PHE A 11 36.83 17.03 3.50
C PHE A 11 36.31 16.61 4.87
N ALA A 12 35.14 16.03 4.91
CA ALA A 12 34.64 15.27 6.06
C ALA A 12 35.14 13.82 5.93
N GLU A 13 36.24 13.49 6.59
CA GLU A 13 36.69 12.11 6.82
C GLU A 13 35.92 11.56 8.05
N GLU A 14 34.75 11.08 7.87
CA GLU A 14 34.13 10.17 8.86
C GLU A 14 34.42 8.73 8.46
N LYS A 15 35.27 8.07 9.26
CA LYS A 15 35.52 6.63 9.12
C LYS A 15 34.24 5.88 9.50
N PRO A 16 33.83 4.84 8.74
CA PRO A 16 32.68 4.02 9.08
C PRO A 16 32.90 3.37 10.45
N ILE A 17 31.95 3.56 11.36
CA ILE A 17 31.94 2.95 12.69
C ILE A 17 31.43 1.53 12.53
N ASP A 18 32.27 0.55 12.88
CA ASP A 18 31.87 -0.85 12.96
C ASP A 18 30.98 -1.09 14.18
N ILE A 19 29.67 -1.15 13.96
CA ILE A 19 28.67 -1.33 14.99
C ILE A 19 28.64 -2.75 15.59
N TRP A 20 29.43 -3.69 15.05
CA TRP A 20 29.53 -5.07 15.52
C TRP A 20 30.69 -5.33 16.47
N ASN A 21 31.62 -4.37 16.63
CA ASN A 21 32.78 -4.47 17.50
C ASN A 21 32.70 -3.45 18.65
N ILE A 22 31.77 -3.66 19.56
CA ILE A 22 31.68 -2.89 20.81
C ILE A 22 32.64 -3.55 21.80
N GLU A 23 33.90 -3.04 21.86
CA GLU A 23 34.81 -3.35 22.97
C GLU A 23 34.20 -2.86 24.29
N LYS A 24 34.06 -3.79 25.23
CA LYS A 24 33.63 -3.53 26.61
C LYS A 24 34.64 -2.60 27.26
N LYS A 25 34.26 -1.36 27.47
CA LYS A 25 34.97 -0.48 28.42
C LYS A 25 34.52 -0.77 29.83
N ASP A 26 35.44 -1.29 30.60
CA ASP A 26 35.35 -1.37 32.06
C ASP A 26 35.07 -0.01 32.67
N ASN A 27 34.07 0.09 33.51
CA ASN A 27 33.99 1.14 34.51
C ASN A 27 33.83 0.54 35.88
N GLN A 28 34.82 0.85 36.68
CA GLN A 28 35.03 0.57 38.09
C GLN A 28 33.92 1.16 38.98
N VAL A 29 33.48 0.30 39.91
CA VAL A 29 33.45 0.42 41.36
C VAL A 29 32.91 1.71 42.01
N ILE A 30 31.86 1.57 42.79
CA ILE A 30 31.78 2.12 44.15
C ILE A 30 31.02 1.12 45.06
N SER A 31 31.71 0.76 46.18
CA SER A 31 31.33 0.01 47.38
C SER A 31 30.08 0.60 48.05
N GLU A 32 29.39 -0.08 48.89
CA GLU A 32 29.47 -0.88 50.14
C GLU A 32 28.01 -1.13 50.57
N THR A 33 27.62 -2.17 51.20
CA THR A 33 27.87 -2.61 52.58
C THR A 33 27.25 -3.99 52.82
N ASN A 34 27.99 -4.77 53.54
CA ASN A 34 27.78 -6.00 54.28
C ASN A 34 26.37 -6.40 54.75
N ILE A 35 26.08 -7.70 54.79
CA ILE A 35 26.02 -8.51 56.02
C ILE A 35 25.92 -10.02 55.66
N SER A 36 26.85 -10.79 56.24
CA SER A 36 27.03 -12.21 56.53
C SER A 36 25.75 -13.07 56.64
N SER A 37 25.73 -14.33 56.33
CA SER A 37 26.61 -15.44 56.81
C SER A 37 26.15 -16.77 56.22
N GLU A 38 27.16 -17.61 55.98
CA GLU A 38 27.32 -19.05 56.27
C GLU A 38 26.59 -20.14 55.45
N ASN A 39 27.48 -20.87 54.82
CA ASN A 39 27.71 -22.31 54.80
C ASN A 39 27.07 -23.22 53.77
N SER A 40 27.98 -23.76 53.10
CA SER A 40 28.39 -25.15 52.77
C SER A 40 28.01 -25.71 51.42
N SER A 41 29.10 -25.92 50.70
CA SER A 41 29.51 -27.08 49.87
C SER A 41 28.49 -27.79 48.99
N GLY A 42 28.83 -27.77 47.71
CA GLY A 42 28.27 -28.72 46.74
C GLY A 42 28.60 -28.33 45.33
N THR A 43 29.79 -28.72 44.87
CA THR A 43 30.25 -28.59 43.48
C THR A 43 29.38 -29.46 42.59
N THR A 44 28.61 -28.86 41.74
CA THR A 44 28.20 -29.47 40.47
C THR A 44 28.12 -28.38 39.42
N GLN A 45 29.06 -28.42 38.48
CA GLN A 45 29.05 -27.61 37.30
C GLN A 45 27.90 -28.09 36.42
N ASN A 46 26.75 -27.46 36.53
CA ASN A 46 25.70 -27.64 35.53
C ASN A 46 26.05 -26.83 34.28
N SER A 47 26.25 -27.54 33.19
CA SER A 47 26.50 -26.98 31.87
C SER A 47 25.41 -25.98 31.52
N VAL A 48 25.82 -24.87 30.92
CA VAL A 48 24.91 -23.79 30.39
C VAL A 48 23.81 -24.35 29.48
N TYR A 49 23.99 -25.55 28.94
CA TYR A 49 23.02 -26.26 28.12
C TYR A 49 21.86 -26.88 28.91
N GLU A 50 22.04 -27.23 30.17
CA GLU A 50 20.95 -27.80 31.01
C GLU A 50 19.99 -26.74 31.53
N LEU A 51 20.41 -25.47 31.59
CA LEU A 51 19.54 -24.34 31.94
C LEU A 51 18.59 -23.92 30.80
N GLN A 52 18.85 -24.35 29.57
CA GLN A 52 17.99 -24.05 28.42
C GLN A 52 16.85 -25.05 28.21
N THR A 53 16.93 -26.26 28.81
CA THR A 53 15.92 -27.30 28.59
C THR A 53 14.73 -27.26 29.55
N ASN A 54 14.75 -26.39 30.57
CA ASN A 54 13.66 -26.26 31.56
C ASN A 54 12.94 -24.89 31.50
N LYS A 55 13.11 -24.10 30.44
CA LYS A 55 12.14 -23.05 30.15
C LYS A 55 10.97 -23.70 29.40
N GLN A 56 9.82 -23.81 30.09
CA GLN A 56 8.54 -23.84 29.39
C GLN A 56 8.63 -22.93 28.16
N THR A 57 8.50 -23.55 27.02
CA THR A 57 8.25 -22.79 25.78
C THR A 57 6.94 -22.09 26.00
N ASP A 58 6.99 -20.86 26.52
CA ASP A 58 5.98 -19.90 26.26
C ASP A 58 5.99 -19.75 24.72
N THR A 59 5.11 -20.52 24.09
CA THR A 59 4.78 -20.31 22.69
C THR A 59 4.43 -18.85 22.61
N ILE A 60 5.31 -18.06 21.97
CA ILE A 60 4.98 -16.71 21.54
C ILE A 60 3.75 -16.88 20.67
N LYS A 61 2.58 -16.72 21.28
CA LYS A 61 1.33 -16.57 20.53
C LYS A 61 1.55 -15.30 19.76
N LEU A 62 1.83 -15.44 18.46
CA LEU A 62 1.80 -14.35 17.54
C LEU A 62 0.41 -13.75 17.68
N ASP A 63 0.35 -12.59 18.29
CA ASP A 63 -0.91 -11.88 18.51
C ASP A 63 -1.41 -11.48 17.11
N LYS A 64 -2.33 -12.28 16.58
CA LYS A 64 -2.94 -12.04 15.26
C LYS A 64 -3.80 -10.77 15.26
N GLU A 65 -3.93 -10.12 16.40
CA GLU A 65 -4.71 -8.88 16.54
C GLU A 65 -3.92 -7.62 16.23
N PHE A 66 -2.60 -7.71 16.00
CA PHE A 66 -1.78 -6.57 15.57
C PHE A 66 -1.69 -6.39 14.05
N SER A 67 -2.50 -7.04 13.25
CA SER A 67 -2.79 -6.52 11.93
C SER A 67 -3.80 -5.37 12.10
N SER A 68 -3.32 -4.20 12.49
CA SER A 68 -4.07 -2.98 12.23
C SER A 68 -4.33 -2.98 10.72
N LYS A 69 -5.57 -3.25 10.30
CA LYS A 69 -5.98 -2.99 8.93
C LYS A 69 -5.67 -1.53 8.71
N GLU A 70 -4.64 -1.26 7.94
CA GLU A 70 -4.30 0.08 7.55
C GLU A 70 -5.53 0.63 6.82
N ILE A 71 -6.24 1.55 7.46
CA ILE A 71 -7.44 2.15 6.88
C ILE A 71 -6.95 3.06 5.77
N LYS A 72 -6.98 2.55 4.55
CA LYS A 72 -6.57 3.32 3.37
C LYS A 72 -7.69 4.31 3.04
N ILE A 73 -7.45 5.58 3.31
CA ILE A 73 -8.35 6.66 2.89
C ILE A 73 -8.05 6.97 1.43
N VAL A 74 -9.07 6.95 0.59
CA VAL A 74 -8.95 7.04 -0.86
C VAL A 74 -9.86 8.12 -1.41
N GLY A 75 -9.28 9.14 -2.04
CA GLY A 75 -10.02 10.22 -2.65
C GLY A 75 -9.11 11.20 -3.41
N LEU A 76 -9.72 12.22 -4.00
CA LEU A 76 -9.05 13.30 -4.72
C LEU A 76 -9.09 14.62 -3.97
N TYR A 77 -10.18 14.86 -3.23
CA TYR A 77 -10.48 16.14 -2.62
C TYR A 77 -10.23 16.13 -1.11
N ASP A 78 -9.71 17.24 -0.61
CA ASP A 78 -9.61 17.47 0.84
C ASP A 78 -11.01 17.83 1.40
N PRO A 79 -11.50 17.10 2.42
CA PRO A 79 -12.82 17.37 2.98
C PRO A 79 -12.96 18.80 3.51
N SER A 80 -11.90 19.41 4.04
CA SER A 80 -11.93 20.76 4.61
C SER A 80 -12.19 21.85 3.55
N GLU A 81 -11.77 21.64 2.31
CA GLU A 81 -11.99 22.59 1.21
C GLU A 81 -13.48 22.70 0.83
N TYR A 82 -14.25 21.64 1.08
CA TYR A 82 -15.67 21.55 0.73
C TYR A 82 -16.61 21.60 1.95
N GLY A 83 -16.07 21.93 3.13
CA GLY A 83 -16.86 21.94 4.38
C GLY A 83 -17.38 20.56 4.78
N LEU A 84 -16.69 19.50 4.35
CA LEU A 84 -16.99 18.11 4.67
C LEU A 84 -16.07 17.62 5.79
N SER A 85 -16.37 16.44 6.34
CA SER A 85 -15.57 15.78 7.36
C SER A 85 -15.06 14.42 6.86
N MET A 86 -13.91 13.97 7.36
CA MET A 86 -13.35 12.65 7.03
C MET A 86 -14.26 11.50 7.46
N ASP A 87 -15.14 11.71 8.43
CA ASP A 87 -16.10 10.73 8.94
C ASP A 87 -17.50 10.83 8.32
N MET A 88 -17.66 11.62 7.25
CA MET A 88 -18.94 11.91 6.61
C MET A 88 -19.76 10.66 6.23
N TRP A 89 -19.09 9.55 5.91
CA TRP A 89 -19.73 8.28 5.56
C TRP A 89 -19.78 7.28 6.73
N SER A 90 -18.98 7.44 7.79
CA SER A 90 -18.75 6.44 8.83
C SER A 90 -20.02 5.94 9.50
N ASN A 91 -21.00 6.83 9.72
CA ASN A 91 -22.28 6.51 10.35
C ASN A 91 -23.42 6.22 9.36
N SER A 92 -23.11 6.14 8.07
CA SER A 92 -24.11 5.90 7.04
C SER A 92 -24.54 4.44 7.01
N ASP A 93 -25.85 4.21 6.94
CA ASP A 93 -26.40 2.86 6.76
C ASP A 93 -26.25 2.40 5.30
N GLY A 94 -25.53 1.31 5.11
CA GLY A 94 -25.21 0.80 3.78
C GLY A 94 -26.43 0.35 2.99
N THR A 95 -27.50 -0.15 3.64
CA THR A 95 -28.74 -0.51 2.94
C THR A 95 -29.39 0.71 2.33
N LYS A 96 -29.39 1.83 3.06
CA LYS A 96 -29.93 3.10 2.55
C LYS A 96 -29.05 3.64 1.43
N LEU A 97 -27.72 3.57 1.57
CA LEU A 97 -26.79 3.97 0.53
C LEU A 97 -26.97 3.16 -0.75
N LYS A 98 -27.09 1.83 -0.67
CA LYS A 98 -27.37 0.96 -1.81
C LYS A 98 -28.62 1.42 -2.58
N ASN A 99 -29.71 1.62 -1.86
CA ASN A 99 -30.97 2.08 -2.44
C ASN A 99 -30.83 3.47 -3.08
N LEU A 100 -30.11 4.39 -2.43
CA LEU A 100 -29.87 5.74 -2.94
C LEU A 100 -29.08 5.70 -4.24
N PHE A 101 -27.94 5.01 -4.27
CA PHE A 101 -27.10 4.91 -5.46
C PHE A 101 -27.80 4.20 -6.62
N GLN A 102 -28.54 3.12 -6.35
CA GLN A 102 -29.36 2.45 -7.37
C GLN A 102 -30.40 3.39 -7.98
N ASN A 103 -30.97 4.31 -7.19
CA ASN A 103 -31.93 5.28 -7.73
C ASN A 103 -31.23 6.39 -8.49
N ILE A 104 -30.15 6.97 -7.96
CA ILE A 104 -29.37 8.03 -8.67
C ILE A 104 -28.87 7.51 -10.02
N ASN A 105 -28.42 6.26 -10.08
CA ASN A 105 -27.96 5.66 -11.32
C ASN A 105 -29.01 5.56 -12.44
N LYS A 106 -30.31 5.68 -12.11
CA LYS A 106 -31.39 5.70 -13.12
C LYS A 106 -31.57 7.06 -13.80
N PHE A 107 -30.99 8.11 -13.24
CA PHE A 107 -31.15 9.47 -13.73
C PHE A 107 -29.89 9.95 -14.45
N ASN A 108 -30.08 10.78 -15.45
CA ASN A 108 -28.99 11.63 -15.97
C ASN A 108 -29.00 12.92 -15.16
N LEU A 109 -27.95 13.13 -14.40
CA LEU A 109 -27.81 14.34 -13.58
C LEU A 109 -27.42 15.53 -14.46
N SER A 110 -27.73 16.74 -13.98
CA SER A 110 -27.13 17.95 -14.55
C SER A 110 -25.65 18.02 -14.22
N GLU A 111 -24.88 18.83 -14.91
CA GLU A 111 -23.46 19.05 -14.69
C GLU A 111 -23.18 19.41 -13.21
N ASP A 112 -23.88 20.40 -12.66
CA ASP A 112 -23.73 20.80 -11.26
C ASP A 112 -24.03 19.65 -10.27
N ALA A 113 -25.03 18.82 -10.57
CA ALA A 113 -25.37 17.67 -9.73
C ALA A 113 -24.31 16.54 -9.83
N SER A 114 -23.71 16.35 -11.01
CA SER A 114 -22.59 15.43 -11.19
C SER A 114 -21.36 15.91 -10.41
N ASP A 115 -21.06 17.21 -10.43
CA ASP A 115 -19.95 17.79 -9.67
C ASP A 115 -20.14 17.60 -8.15
N ILE A 116 -21.34 17.78 -7.63
CA ILE A 116 -21.66 17.49 -6.23
C ILE A 116 -21.42 16.01 -5.92
N MET A 117 -21.79 15.12 -6.83
CA MET A 117 -21.54 13.68 -6.65
C MET A 117 -20.04 13.34 -6.72
N HIS A 118 -19.26 13.95 -7.61
CA HIS A 118 -17.81 13.79 -7.66
C HIS A 118 -17.18 14.22 -6.34
N ILE A 119 -17.51 15.42 -5.86
CA ILE A 119 -17.00 15.90 -4.56
C ILE A 119 -17.39 14.94 -3.44
N SER A 120 -18.65 14.51 -3.39
CA SER A 120 -19.13 13.64 -2.30
C SER A 120 -18.46 12.26 -2.32
N LEU A 121 -18.29 11.65 -3.48
CA LEU A 121 -17.75 10.29 -3.61
C LEU A 121 -16.22 10.25 -3.59
N LEU A 122 -15.56 11.30 -4.10
CA LEU A 122 -14.11 11.33 -4.25
C LEU A 122 -13.40 12.18 -3.19
N THR A 123 -14.11 12.68 -2.19
CA THR A 123 -13.48 13.30 -1.00
C THR A 123 -12.81 12.22 -0.15
N ASN A 124 -11.64 12.56 0.40
CA ASN A 124 -10.91 11.72 1.34
C ASN A 124 -11.74 11.51 2.61
N ALA A 125 -12.36 10.34 2.74
CA ALA A 125 -13.24 10.02 3.86
C ALA A 125 -13.20 8.52 4.19
N TYR A 126 -13.48 8.19 5.44
CA TYR A 126 -13.64 6.81 5.87
C TYR A 126 -14.88 6.17 5.23
N SER A 127 -14.74 4.91 4.82
CA SER A 127 -15.86 4.14 4.30
C SER A 127 -16.91 3.88 5.38
N PRO A 128 -18.20 3.77 5.03
CA PRO A 128 -19.25 3.36 5.95
C PRO A 128 -19.00 1.92 6.44
N THR A 129 -19.38 1.66 7.69
CA THR A 129 -19.15 0.36 8.33
C THR A 129 -20.44 -0.41 8.65
N GLN A 130 -21.61 0.24 8.53
CA GLN A 130 -22.91 -0.36 8.88
C GLN A 130 -23.60 -0.94 7.65
N ASN A 131 -23.89 -2.24 7.66
CA ASN A 131 -24.64 -2.97 6.60
C ASN A 131 -24.05 -2.86 5.18
N ILE A 132 -22.75 -2.61 5.07
CA ILE A 132 -22.02 -2.51 3.80
C ILE A 132 -20.56 -2.85 4.06
N THR A 133 -19.94 -3.54 3.12
CA THR A 133 -18.49 -3.75 3.13
C THR A 133 -17.77 -2.59 2.43
N GLU A 134 -16.51 -2.39 2.76
CA GLU A 134 -15.65 -1.41 2.07
C GLU A 134 -15.64 -1.67 0.56
N GLN A 135 -15.55 -2.94 0.17
CA GLN A 135 -15.50 -3.35 -1.23
C GLN A 135 -16.80 -3.03 -1.99
N GLU A 136 -17.97 -3.19 -1.36
CA GLU A 136 -19.25 -2.77 -1.93
C GLU A 136 -19.32 -1.25 -2.09
N PHE A 137 -18.81 -0.48 -1.12
CA PHE A 137 -18.79 0.97 -1.22
C PHE A 137 -17.84 1.45 -2.33
N MET A 138 -16.67 0.82 -2.49
CA MET A 138 -15.77 1.09 -3.60
C MET A 138 -16.38 0.72 -4.96
N SER A 139 -17.19 -0.34 -5.02
CA SER A 139 -17.94 -0.69 -6.23
C SER A 139 -18.92 0.41 -6.64
N PHE A 140 -19.62 1.04 -5.71
CA PHE A 140 -20.50 2.17 -6.04
C PHE A 140 -19.74 3.37 -6.61
N LYS A 141 -18.56 3.69 -6.08
CA LYS A 141 -17.70 4.72 -6.65
C LYS A 141 -17.29 4.38 -8.09
N SER A 142 -16.91 3.12 -8.33
CA SER A 142 -16.57 2.64 -9.67
C SER A 142 -17.74 2.75 -10.65
N ASP A 143 -18.92 2.25 -10.24
CA ASP A 143 -20.13 2.27 -11.08
C ASP A 143 -20.55 3.69 -11.44
N TRP A 144 -20.42 4.61 -10.49
CA TRP A 144 -20.68 6.03 -10.74
C TRP A 144 -19.70 6.62 -11.75
N LEU A 145 -18.39 6.42 -11.55
CA LEU A 145 -17.36 6.96 -12.43
C LEU A 145 -17.43 6.38 -13.85
N ILE A 146 -17.75 5.08 -13.98
CA ILE A 146 -17.97 4.44 -15.29
C ILE A 146 -19.17 5.06 -16.00
N LYS A 147 -20.27 5.30 -15.26
CA LYS A 147 -21.47 5.94 -15.82
C LYS A 147 -21.22 7.38 -16.27
N ASP A 148 -20.47 8.14 -15.47
CA ASP A 148 -20.12 9.54 -15.78
C ASP A 148 -19.15 9.63 -16.97
N ALA A 149 -18.36 8.59 -17.20
CA ALA A 149 -17.44 8.43 -18.33
C ALA A 149 -16.38 9.56 -18.45
N ASN A 150 -16.06 10.27 -17.36
CA ASN A 150 -14.98 11.24 -17.34
C ASN A 150 -13.63 10.51 -17.17
N LEU A 151 -12.96 10.23 -18.30
CA LEU A 151 -11.73 9.42 -18.32
C LEU A 151 -10.57 10.10 -17.56
N GLU A 152 -10.47 11.42 -17.63
CA GLU A 152 -9.41 12.18 -16.95
C GLU A 152 -9.56 12.08 -15.44
N LEU A 153 -10.78 12.19 -14.94
CA LEU A 153 -11.08 12.04 -13.51
C LEU A 153 -10.82 10.62 -13.02
N ILE A 154 -11.20 9.62 -13.81
CA ILE A 154 -10.94 8.20 -13.51
C ILE A 154 -9.43 7.93 -13.44
N GLU A 155 -8.69 8.44 -14.43
CA GLU A 155 -7.24 8.28 -14.50
C GLU A 155 -6.57 8.91 -13.28
N GLU A 156 -6.91 10.16 -12.96
CA GLU A 156 -6.37 10.85 -11.78
C GLU A 156 -6.68 10.08 -10.48
N TYR A 157 -7.93 9.62 -10.30
CA TYR A 157 -8.36 8.89 -9.13
C TYR A 157 -7.59 7.60 -8.93
N LEU A 158 -7.41 6.80 -9.97
CA LEU A 158 -6.70 5.52 -9.92
C LEU A 158 -5.19 5.68 -9.70
N ILE A 159 -4.57 6.63 -10.42
CA ILE A 159 -3.11 6.81 -10.41
C ILE A 159 -2.65 7.52 -9.13
N LYS A 160 -3.33 8.59 -8.71
CA LYS A 160 -2.96 9.36 -7.52
C LYS A 160 -3.01 8.50 -6.25
N ASN A 161 -4.01 7.64 -6.17
CA ASN A 161 -4.22 6.81 -4.99
C ASN A 161 -3.58 5.41 -5.09
N GLN A 162 -3.05 5.00 -6.25
CA GLN A 162 -2.48 3.66 -6.50
C GLN A 162 -3.45 2.53 -6.11
N ILE A 163 -4.70 2.62 -6.58
CA ILE A 163 -5.81 1.78 -6.12
C ILE A 163 -6.38 0.84 -7.18
N ILE A 164 -5.57 0.45 -8.16
CA ILE A 164 -5.99 -0.47 -9.23
C ILE A 164 -6.61 -1.74 -8.65
N ASN A 165 -5.97 -2.32 -7.60
CA ASN A 165 -6.46 -3.54 -6.96
C ASN A 165 -7.78 -3.35 -6.19
N LEU A 166 -8.08 -2.13 -5.72
CA LEU A 166 -9.36 -1.81 -5.07
C LEU A 166 -10.49 -1.57 -6.08
N HIS A 167 -10.15 -1.15 -7.29
CA HIS A 167 -11.11 -0.80 -8.34
C HIS A 167 -10.80 -1.50 -9.68
N PRO A 168 -10.73 -2.85 -9.73
CA PRO A 168 -10.32 -3.55 -10.95
C PRO A 168 -11.25 -3.31 -12.13
N ASN A 169 -12.56 -3.22 -11.90
CA ASN A 169 -13.53 -2.94 -12.96
C ASN A 169 -13.37 -1.54 -13.55
N LEU A 170 -13.09 -0.54 -12.70
CA LEU A 170 -12.84 0.83 -13.14
C LEU A 170 -11.54 0.92 -13.96
N ALA A 171 -10.50 0.23 -13.50
CA ALA A 171 -9.23 0.15 -14.19
C ALA A 171 -9.36 -0.56 -15.56
N ARG A 172 -10.11 -1.66 -15.63
CA ARG A 172 -10.42 -2.32 -16.91
C ARG A 172 -11.17 -1.40 -17.85
N TYR A 173 -12.21 -0.72 -17.35
CA TYR A 173 -12.98 0.24 -18.17
C TYR A 173 -12.08 1.31 -18.77
N LEU A 174 -11.18 1.90 -17.98
CA LEU A 174 -10.25 2.93 -18.46
C LEU A 174 -9.28 2.38 -19.51
N VAL A 175 -8.68 1.21 -19.25
CA VAL A 175 -7.78 0.51 -20.19
C VAL A 175 -8.49 0.22 -21.51
N ASP A 176 -9.67 -0.40 -21.45
CA ASP A 176 -10.43 -0.81 -22.64
C ASP A 176 -10.90 0.40 -23.46
N THR A 177 -11.28 1.49 -22.81
CA THR A 177 -11.67 2.72 -23.47
C THR A 177 -10.48 3.32 -24.24
N TYR A 178 -9.31 3.47 -23.60
CA TYR A 178 -8.12 3.96 -24.29
C TYR A 178 -7.63 3.02 -25.40
N LEU A 179 -7.78 1.73 -25.25
CA LEU A 179 -7.48 0.76 -26.31
C LEU A 179 -8.45 0.90 -27.50
N SER A 180 -9.74 1.13 -27.24
CA SER A 180 -10.73 1.36 -28.29
C SER A 180 -10.44 2.63 -29.11
N GLU A 181 -9.80 3.62 -28.48
CA GLU A 181 -9.31 4.84 -29.11
C GLU A 181 -7.93 4.67 -29.76
N SER A 182 -7.38 3.45 -29.78
CA SER A 182 -6.02 3.14 -30.25
C SER A 182 -4.91 3.88 -29.47
N ASN A 183 -5.18 4.29 -28.23
CA ASN A 183 -4.25 5.01 -27.37
C ASN A 183 -3.57 4.06 -26.36
N VAL A 184 -2.76 3.12 -26.89
CA VAL A 184 -2.04 2.13 -26.09
C VAL A 184 -1.13 2.79 -25.04
N LYS A 185 -0.56 3.95 -25.36
CA LYS A 185 0.32 4.66 -24.43
C LYS A 185 -0.43 5.05 -23.16
N LYS A 186 -1.57 5.72 -23.29
CA LYS A 186 -2.41 6.10 -22.14
C LYS A 186 -2.92 4.90 -21.37
N SER A 187 -3.35 3.84 -22.05
CA SER A 187 -3.79 2.62 -21.37
C SER A 187 -2.68 1.96 -20.54
N CYS A 188 -1.41 2.11 -20.91
CA CYS A 188 -0.28 1.62 -20.13
C CYS A 188 0.14 2.59 -19.00
N GLU A 189 -0.12 3.88 -19.11
CA GLU A 189 0.24 4.89 -18.10
C GLU A 189 -0.44 4.63 -16.74
N ILE A 190 -1.60 3.96 -16.73
CA ILE A 190 -2.30 3.58 -15.49
C ILE A 190 -1.43 2.77 -14.53
N PHE A 191 -0.49 1.98 -15.05
CA PHE A 191 0.39 1.14 -14.24
C PHE A 191 1.67 1.85 -13.79
N SER A 192 1.94 3.05 -14.29
CA SER A 192 3.22 3.76 -14.12
C SER A 192 3.63 4.01 -12.67
N LYS A 193 2.68 4.16 -11.77
CA LYS A 193 2.90 4.40 -10.33
C LYS A 193 2.47 3.21 -9.46
N ASN A 194 2.04 2.12 -10.07
CA ASN A 194 1.59 0.96 -9.31
C ASN A 194 2.79 0.21 -8.73
N THR A 195 2.85 0.10 -7.42
CA THR A 195 3.92 -0.60 -6.69
C THR A 195 3.49 -1.97 -6.18
N GLU A 196 2.19 -2.23 -6.13
CA GLU A 196 1.63 -3.48 -5.64
C GLU A 196 1.44 -4.48 -6.79
N PRO A 197 1.65 -5.79 -6.56
CA PRO A 197 1.30 -6.81 -7.54
C PRO A 197 -0.18 -6.76 -7.92
N LEU A 198 -0.47 -6.76 -9.21
CA LEU A 198 -1.84 -6.74 -9.71
C LEU A 198 -2.52 -8.08 -9.46
N GLN A 199 -3.68 -8.04 -8.79
CA GLN A 199 -4.48 -9.24 -8.45
C GLN A 199 -5.37 -9.65 -9.62
N ASP A 200 -5.87 -8.70 -10.37
CA ASP A 200 -6.72 -8.93 -11.54
C ASP A 200 -5.92 -9.54 -12.69
N GLU A 201 -6.37 -10.67 -13.21
CA GLU A 201 -5.66 -11.43 -14.25
C GLU A 201 -5.51 -10.64 -15.55
N TYR A 202 -6.59 -10.00 -16.01
CA TYR A 202 -6.56 -9.20 -17.24
C TYR A 202 -5.61 -8.02 -17.13
N LEU A 203 -5.73 -7.22 -16.08
CA LEU A 203 -4.87 -6.07 -15.84
C LEU A 203 -3.41 -6.48 -15.67
N SER A 204 -3.17 -7.61 -15.04
CA SER A 204 -1.83 -8.14 -14.87
C SER A 204 -1.19 -8.57 -16.19
N LYS A 205 -1.94 -9.25 -17.04
CA LYS A 205 -1.50 -9.61 -18.40
C LYS A 205 -1.25 -8.37 -19.24
N PHE A 206 -2.13 -7.38 -19.15
CA PHE A 206 -1.96 -6.15 -19.89
C PHE A 206 -0.77 -5.32 -19.37
N ASN A 207 -0.49 -5.33 -18.08
CA ASN A 207 0.73 -4.71 -17.54
C ASN A 207 2.01 -5.37 -18.09
N LEU A 208 2.05 -6.71 -18.18
CA LEU A 208 3.17 -7.41 -18.84
C LEU A 208 3.35 -6.95 -20.28
N TYR A 209 2.26 -6.85 -21.04
CA TYR A 209 2.29 -6.31 -22.39
C TYR A 209 2.89 -4.89 -22.42
N CYS A 210 2.47 -4.02 -21.51
CA CYS A 210 2.98 -2.65 -21.40
C CYS A 210 4.49 -2.61 -21.11
N LEU A 211 4.97 -3.43 -20.19
CA LEU A 211 6.39 -3.52 -19.84
C LEU A 211 7.23 -3.95 -21.04
N ILE A 212 6.79 -5.00 -21.76
CA ILE A 212 7.48 -5.47 -22.97
C ILE A 212 7.49 -4.37 -24.04
N ASN A 213 6.36 -3.71 -24.24
CA ASN A 213 6.25 -2.64 -25.24
C ASN A 213 7.15 -1.43 -24.93
N TYR A 214 7.45 -1.18 -23.67
CA TYR A 214 8.39 -0.15 -23.21
C TYR A 214 9.85 -0.64 -23.12
N GLY A 215 10.14 -1.87 -23.51
CA GLY A 215 11.48 -2.45 -23.45
C GLY A 215 11.97 -2.78 -22.05
N LYS A 216 11.07 -2.86 -21.07
CA LYS A 216 11.35 -3.24 -19.68
C LYS A 216 11.26 -4.75 -19.48
N ASN A 217 12.01 -5.49 -20.28
CA ASN A 217 11.91 -6.95 -20.35
C ASN A 217 12.33 -7.64 -19.03
N GLU A 218 13.32 -7.11 -18.33
CA GLU A 218 13.76 -7.68 -17.03
C GLU A 218 12.65 -7.57 -15.96
N GLU A 219 11.95 -6.43 -15.91
CA GLU A 219 10.82 -6.22 -15.00
C GLU A 219 9.63 -7.13 -15.37
N ALA A 220 9.36 -7.26 -16.68
CA ALA A 220 8.32 -8.15 -17.18
C ALA A 220 8.62 -9.62 -16.84
N GLN A 221 9.88 -10.07 -17.03
CA GLN A 221 10.32 -11.42 -16.69
C GLN A 221 10.13 -11.70 -15.19
N LEU A 222 10.56 -10.77 -14.32
CA LEU A 222 10.41 -10.93 -12.88
C LEU A 222 8.94 -11.12 -12.46
N ILE A 223 8.05 -10.29 -13.02
CA ILE A 223 6.61 -10.39 -12.75
C ILE A 223 6.04 -11.72 -13.27
N LEU A 224 6.46 -12.15 -14.47
CA LEU A 224 6.01 -13.41 -15.05
C LEU A 224 6.45 -14.61 -14.21
N ASP A 225 7.71 -14.63 -13.76
CA ASP A 225 8.24 -15.72 -12.94
C ASP A 225 7.53 -15.81 -11.60
N LEU A 226 7.30 -14.66 -10.94
CA LEU A 226 6.52 -14.61 -9.70
C LEU A 226 5.07 -15.13 -9.91
N LYS A 227 4.46 -14.82 -11.03
CA LYS A 227 3.12 -15.31 -11.35
C LYS A 227 3.09 -16.79 -11.67
N LYS A 228 4.13 -17.34 -12.33
CA LYS A 228 4.26 -18.78 -12.57
C LYS A 228 4.33 -19.57 -11.26
N GLU A 229 5.03 -19.06 -10.26
CA GLU A 229 5.03 -19.66 -8.92
C GLU A 229 3.65 -19.73 -8.29
N LEU A 230 2.75 -18.81 -8.66
CA LEU A 230 1.35 -18.76 -8.23
C LEU A 230 0.40 -19.57 -9.14
N GLY A 231 0.93 -20.32 -10.11
CA GLY A 231 0.16 -21.17 -11.01
C GLY A 231 -0.36 -20.48 -12.28
N PHE A 232 0.21 -19.33 -12.64
CA PHE A 232 -0.11 -18.68 -13.91
C PHE A 232 0.60 -19.37 -15.06
N GLU A 233 -0.15 -19.77 -16.09
CA GLU A 233 0.35 -20.35 -17.33
C GLU A 233 -0.17 -19.55 -18.51
N ASP A 234 0.73 -18.98 -19.30
CA ASP A 234 0.37 -18.24 -20.51
C ASP A 234 1.47 -18.35 -21.57
N ASN A 235 1.26 -19.23 -22.53
CA ASN A 235 2.21 -19.51 -23.61
C ASN A 235 2.58 -18.29 -24.47
N TYR A 236 1.71 -17.28 -24.55
CA TYR A 236 1.99 -16.07 -25.31
C TYR A 236 3.12 -15.27 -24.65
N TYR A 237 3.01 -15.00 -23.35
CA TYR A 237 4.03 -14.24 -22.64
C TYR A 237 5.33 -15.03 -22.45
N GLU A 238 5.24 -16.36 -22.25
CA GLU A 238 6.40 -17.22 -22.14
C GLU A 238 7.29 -17.23 -23.39
N ASN A 239 6.70 -17.03 -24.56
CA ASN A 239 7.44 -16.98 -25.82
C ASN A 239 7.83 -15.55 -26.25
N LYS A 240 7.34 -14.52 -25.56
CA LYS A 240 7.56 -13.11 -25.91
C LYS A 240 8.69 -12.46 -25.11
N ILE A 241 8.89 -12.90 -23.89
CA ILE A 241 9.94 -12.44 -22.99
C ILE A 241 11.18 -13.32 -23.13
#